data_ddaa79ada6569fe21effad0c129bb298
#
_entry.id   ddaa79ada6569fe21effad0c129bb298
#
_cell.length_a   1.000
_cell.length_b   1.000
_cell.length_c   1.000
_cell.angle_alpha   90.00
_cell.angle_beta   90.00
_cell.angle_gamma   90.00
#
_symmetry.space_group_name_H-M   'P 1'
#
loop_
_entity.id
_entity.type
_entity.pdbx_description
1 polymer ?
#
loop_
_entity_poly.entity_id
_entity_poly.type
_entity_poly.pdbx_seq_one_letter_code
_entity_poly.pdbx_strand_id
1 'polypeptide(L)'
;MQTWRIASPYKGVGVYIGGVSRSCTQPNLTATWVTAASLQGWRIIPIYLGYQAPCTARSNATKFTSSTAATLGTADAADAVLRAQALGMLAGSAIYGDMENYSSTDTACRTAVLTYVSSWTKELHRQGYLAGVYANLSSGAKHISDAYASTAYARPDALWIARWDNSSALTGWSGIPDLRWSNHQRGKQYRGDHDETYGGVRINVDSNRFDAPVATAGYAYQITSSADLNGRRGPKTSTPIVRTYGPGTTVTVVCQTKGSTVGTTSVWNKLTDGNYVTDYYVNTPSNTTYSAPLPRCTYPFQVTTTTLNKRTGPGSSYAISGTLPGGALGWVSCQRSGSRVGTTSVWDKLDDGKYVSDYYLATPSKTTYSPPIPRC
;
A
#
# COMPACT_ATOMS: atom_id res chain seq x y z
N MET A 1 -0.66 -1.71 -14.35
CA MET A 1 -1.15 -1.28 -13.02
C MET A 1 -2.17 -0.14 -13.13
N GLN A 2 -1.84 1.02 -13.74
CA GLN A 2 -2.75 2.17 -13.81
C GLN A 2 -4.07 1.84 -14.51
N THR A 3 -4.05 1.18 -15.66
CA THR A 3 -5.26 0.76 -16.39
C THR A 3 -6.20 -0.07 -15.50
N TRP A 4 -5.64 -1.06 -14.82
CA TRP A 4 -6.41 -1.92 -13.91
C TRP A 4 -6.90 -1.16 -12.68
N ARG A 5 -6.12 -0.22 -12.12
CA ARG A 5 -6.56 0.59 -10.98
C ARG A 5 -7.81 1.41 -11.28
N ILE A 6 -7.94 1.86 -12.53
CA ILE A 6 -9.06 2.66 -13.02
C ILE A 6 -10.24 1.76 -13.41
N ALA A 7 -9.99 0.76 -14.25
CA ALA A 7 -11.02 -0.01 -14.93
C ALA A 7 -11.54 -1.22 -14.14
N SER A 8 -10.77 -1.75 -13.16
CA SER A 8 -11.14 -2.93 -12.40
C SER A 8 -11.73 -2.60 -11.03
N PRO A 9 -12.44 -3.54 -10.38
CA PRO A 9 -12.89 -3.39 -9.01
C PRO A 9 -11.75 -3.50 -7.98
N TYR A 10 -10.57 -3.96 -8.40
CA TYR A 10 -9.44 -4.24 -7.51
C TYR A 10 -8.76 -2.97 -7.02
N LYS A 11 -8.43 -2.96 -5.72
CA LYS A 11 -7.79 -1.84 -5.03
C LYS A 11 -6.52 -2.26 -4.28
N GLY A 12 -6.24 -3.54 -4.20
CA GLY A 12 -5.06 -4.13 -3.60
C GLY A 12 -4.33 -5.07 -4.56
N VAL A 13 -3.06 -5.30 -4.32
CA VAL A 13 -2.22 -6.24 -5.06
C VAL A 13 -1.26 -6.94 -4.12
N GLY A 14 -1.25 -8.28 -4.16
CA GLY A 14 -0.24 -9.11 -3.52
C GLY A 14 1.07 -9.07 -4.31
N VAL A 15 2.19 -8.93 -3.61
CA VAL A 15 3.53 -8.94 -4.20
C VAL A 15 4.46 -9.83 -3.39
N TYR A 16 5.13 -10.77 -4.05
CA TYR A 16 6.11 -11.64 -3.39
C TYR A 16 7.42 -10.89 -3.19
N ILE A 17 7.69 -10.48 -1.95
CA ILE A 17 8.89 -9.70 -1.62
C ILE A 17 10.14 -10.56 -1.41
N GLY A 18 9.98 -11.85 -1.09
CA GLY A 18 11.08 -12.78 -0.82
C GLY A 18 10.62 -14.18 -0.48
N GLY A 19 11.56 -14.95 0.05
CA GLY A 19 11.38 -16.32 0.53
C GLY A 19 12.08 -17.36 -0.30
N VAL A 20 12.57 -18.43 0.35
CA VAL A 20 13.35 -19.51 -0.27
C VAL A 20 12.52 -20.36 -1.24
N SER A 21 11.20 -20.40 -1.07
CA SER A 21 10.27 -21.13 -1.95
C SER A 21 9.65 -20.26 -3.04
N ARG A 22 10.05 -18.99 -3.16
CA ARG A 22 9.55 -18.08 -4.20
C ARG A 22 9.95 -18.56 -5.59
N SER A 23 8.95 -18.72 -6.47
CA SER A 23 9.14 -19.33 -7.80
C SER A 23 9.71 -18.38 -8.88
N CYS A 24 9.66 -17.06 -8.67
CA CYS A 24 10.11 -16.09 -9.67
C CYS A 24 10.85 -14.89 -9.03
N THR A 25 11.73 -14.29 -9.82
CA THR A 25 12.47 -13.08 -9.42
C THR A 25 11.57 -11.85 -9.53
N GLN A 26 11.07 -11.06 -9.53
CA GLN A 26 10.26 -9.86 -9.75
C GLN A 26 11.16 -8.63 -10.00
N PRO A 27 11.83 -8.56 -11.14
CA PRO A 27 12.83 -7.50 -11.39
C PRO A 27 12.25 -6.09 -11.43
N ASN A 28 10.93 -5.98 -11.67
CA ASN A 28 10.21 -4.71 -11.68
C ASN A 28 9.72 -4.25 -10.29
N LEU A 29 9.80 -5.10 -9.27
CA LEU A 29 9.40 -4.76 -7.92
C LEU A 29 10.54 -3.99 -7.24
N THR A 30 10.43 -2.67 -7.21
CA THR A 30 11.38 -1.73 -6.62
C THR A 30 10.71 -0.81 -5.64
N ALA A 31 11.47 -0.12 -4.78
CA ALA A 31 10.95 0.89 -3.86
C ALA A 31 10.20 2.01 -4.62
N THR A 32 10.71 2.42 -5.76
CA THR A 32 10.06 3.41 -6.63
C THR A 32 8.71 2.89 -7.14
N TRP A 33 8.65 1.61 -7.55
CA TRP A 33 7.39 1.00 -8.00
C TRP A 33 6.37 0.91 -6.86
N VAL A 34 6.79 0.47 -5.65
CA VAL A 34 5.93 0.36 -4.47
C VAL A 34 5.34 1.72 -4.11
N THR A 35 6.17 2.75 -4.07
CA THR A 35 5.73 4.11 -3.76
C THR A 35 4.78 4.65 -4.84
N ALA A 36 5.11 4.47 -6.13
CA ALA A 36 4.25 4.90 -7.23
C ALA A 36 2.89 4.19 -7.25
N ALA A 37 2.87 2.87 -7.00
CA ALA A 37 1.64 2.10 -6.90
C ALA A 37 0.78 2.55 -5.70
N SER A 38 1.40 2.78 -4.54
CA SER A 38 0.73 3.30 -3.34
C SER A 38 0.11 4.68 -3.58
N LEU A 39 0.83 5.57 -4.29
CA LEU A 39 0.31 6.90 -4.68
C LEU A 39 -0.87 6.80 -5.65
N GLN A 40 -0.87 5.82 -6.54
CA GLN A 40 -2.03 5.52 -7.39
C GLN A 40 -3.22 4.96 -6.60
N GLY A 41 -3.09 4.76 -5.30
CA GLY A 41 -4.12 4.23 -4.42
C GLY A 41 -4.20 2.71 -4.37
N TRP A 42 -3.18 1.99 -4.88
CA TRP A 42 -3.05 0.55 -4.66
C TRP A 42 -2.67 0.27 -3.21
N ARG A 43 -3.33 -0.67 -2.58
CA ARG A 43 -2.93 -1.27 -1.31
C ARG A 43 -1.97 -2.41 -1.60
N ILE A 44 -0.74 -2.31 -1.14
CA ILE A 44 0.29 -3.33 -1.37
C ILE A 44 0.23 -4.35 -0.24
N ILE A 45 0.13 -5.63 -0.60
CA ILE A 45 0.09 -6.74 0.34
C ILE A 45 1.39 -7.53 0.16
N PRO A 46 2.40 -7.34 1.04
CA PRO A 46 3.68 -8.04 0.92
C PRO A 46 3.52 -9.50 1.32
N ILE A 47 3.95 -10.41 0.45
CA ILE A 47 3.91 -11.86 0.66
C ILE A 47 5.35 -12.38 0.72
N TYR A 48 5.62 -13.23 1.70
CA TYR A 48 6.90 -13.90 1.85
C TYR A 48 6.70 -15.42 1.81
N LEU A 49 7.16 -16.07 0.73
CA LEU A 49 7.05 -17.51 0.54
C LEU A 49 8.33 -18.19 1.03
N GLY A 50 8.40 -18.36 2.36
CA GLY A 50 9.54 -18.95 3.07
C GLY A 50 9.55 -20.48 3.09
N TYR A 51 10.16 -21.01 4.14
CA TYR A 51 10.13 -22.45 4.38
C TYR A 51 8.72 -22.95 4.61
N GLN A 52 8.46 -24.20 4.18
CA GLN A 52 7.13 -24.80 4.17
C GLN A 52 7.01 -25.94 5.19
N ALA A 53 5.78 -26.29 5.53
CA ALA A 53 5.47 -27.34 6.52
C ALA A 53 6.17 -28.68 6.21
N PRO A 54 6.64 -29.45 7.22
CA PRO A 54 7.30 -30.74 6.99
C PRO A 54 6.48 -31.73 6.20
N CYS A 55 5.16 -31.73 6.43
CA CYS A 55 4.22 -32.66 5.82
C CYS A 55 3.45 -32.09 4.60
N THR A 56 3.92 -30.98 4.01
CA THR A 56 3.33 -30.52 2.75
C THR A 56 3.60 -31.50 1.61
N ALA A 57 2.59 -31.72 0.77
CA ALA A 57 2.73 -32.54 -0.42
C ALA A 57 3.43 -31.81 -1.58
N ARG A 58 3.72 -30.50 -1.44
CA ARG A 58 4.37 -29.69 -2.46
C ARG A 58 5.84 -30.14 -2.66
N SER A 59 6.13 -30.78 -3.78
CA SER A 59 7.41 -31.44 -4.05
C SER A 59 8.61 -30.48 -4.17
N ASN A 60 8.37 -29.26 -4.66
CA ASN A 60 9.39 -28.25 -4.87
C ASN A 60 9.54 -27.26 -3.71
N ALA A 61 8.88 -27.52 -2.57
CA ALA A 61 8.98 -26.64 -1.41
C ALA A 61 10.22 -26.96 -0.56
N THR A 62 10.93 -25.92 -0.16
CA THR A 62 11.96 -26.04 0.87
C THR A 62 11.28 -26.11 2.24
N LYS A 63 11.51 -27.21 2.98
CA LYS A 63 10.75 -27.51 4.19
C LYS A 63 11.58 -27.25 5.45
N PHE A 64 10.93 -26.78 6.52
CA PHE A 64 11.52 -26.87 7.86
C PHE A 64 11.26 -28.25 8.49
N THR A 65 11.92 -28.55 9.58
CA THR A 65 11.66 -29.71 10.46
C THR A 65 11.09 -29.24 11.79
N SER A 66 10.59 -30.17 12.62
CA SER A 66 10.12 -29.81 13.97
C SER A 66 11.23 -29.16 14.81
N SER A 67 12.48 -29.58 14.65
CA SER A 67 13.63 -29.01 15.37
C SER A 67 14.10 -27.66 14.84
N THR A 68 13.85 -27.34 13.57
CA THR A 68 14.28 -26.08 12.94
C THR A 68 13.17 -25.04 12.82
N ALA A 69 11.93 -25.40 13.13
CA ALA A 69 10.74 -24.55 12.94
C ALA A 69 10.88 -23.17 13.62
N ALA A 70 11.33 -23.14 14.88
CA ALA A 70 11.49 -21.86 15.60
C ALA A 70 12.58 -20.99 14.99
N THR A 71 13.75 -21.56 14.71
CA THR A 71 14.90 -20.84 14.16
C THR A 71 14.61 -20.31 12.76
N LEU A 72 14.01 -21.15 11.89
CA LEU A 72 13.70 -20.76 10.53
C LEU A 72 12.52 -19.79 10.45
N GLY A 73 11.52 -19.88 11.34
CA GLY A 73 10.46 -18.88 11.43
C GLY A 73 10.99 -17.49 11.82
N THR A 74 11.96 -17.43 12.74
CA THR A 74 12.65 -16.18 13.09
C THR A 74 13.50 -15.66 11.92
N ALA A 75 14.27 -16.52 11.27
CA ALA A 75 15.14 -16.13 10.16
C ALA A 75 14.36 -15.61 8.95
N ASP A 76 13.27 -16.30 8.59
CA ASP A 76 12.39 -15.88 7.50
C ASP A 76 11.72 -14.52 7.79
N ALA A 77 11.28 -14.29 9.02
CA ALA A 77 10.72 -12.99 9.41
C ALA A 77 11.77 -11.87 9.34
N ALA A 78 12.99 -12.13 9.77
CA ALA A 78 14.09 -11.15 9.69
C ALA A 78 14.44 -10.81 8.23
N ASP A 79 14.56 -11.80 7.34
CA ASP A 79 14.79 -11.56 5.90
C ASP A 79 13.59 -10.83 5.26
N ALA A 80 12.35 -11.19 5.63
CA ALA A 80 11.14 -10.54 5.15
C ALA A 80 11.14 -9.03 5.48
N VAL A 81 11.55 -8.67 6.69
CA VAL A 81 11.70 -7.25 7.08
C VAL A 81 12.78 -6.55 6.26
N LEU A 82 13.95 -7.17 6.08
CA LEU A 82 15.01 -6.59 5.23
C LEU A 82 14.52 -6.35 3.79
N ARG A 83 13.76 -7.29 3.21
CA ARG A 83 13.15 -7.14 1.89
C ARG A 83 12.12 -6.03 1.85
N ALA A 84 11.23 -5.97 2.86
CA ALA A 84 10.23 -4.92 2.98
C ALA A 84 10.89 -3.53 3.10
N GLN A 85 11.93 -3.39 3.92
CA GLN A 85 12.70 -2.15 4.06
C GLN A 85 13.36 -1.71 2.75
N ALA A 86 13.99 -2.66 2.03
CA ALA A 86 14.60 -2.40 0.73
C ALA A 86 13.58 -1.93 -0.33
N LEU A 87 12.31 -2.31 -0.17
CA LEU A 87 11.18 -1.85 -0.98
C LEU A 87 10.52 -0.56 -0.46
N GLY A 88 11.06 0.06 0.58
CA GLY A 88 10.49 1.27 1.19
C GLY A 88 9.21 1.04 2.00
N MET A 89 8.96 -0.21 2.42
CA MET A 89 7.85 -0.55 3.30
C MET A 89 8.28 -0.39 4.76
N LEU A 90 7.55 0.40 5.51
CA LEU A 90 7.96 0.88 6.83
C LEU A 90 7.44 0.02 7.97
N ALA A 91 7.98 0.24 9.16
CA ALA A 91 7.41 -0.26 10.40
C ALA A 91 5.91 0.09 10.49
N GLY A 92 5.10 -0.82 11.05
CA GLY A 92 3.64 -0.77 11.00
C GLY A 92 3.02 -1.42 9.75
N SER A 93 3.81 -1.74 8.72
CA SER A 93 3.34 -2.58 7.61
C SER A 93 3.07 -4.01 8.07
N ALA A 94 2.06 -4.65 7.48
CA ALA A 94 1.87 -6.10 7.62
C ALA A 94 2.65 -6.84 6.54
N ILE A 95 3.31 -7.95 6.93
CA ILE A 95 3.95 -8.89 6.01
C ILE A 95 3.27 -10.25 6.19
N TYR A 96 2.86 -10.87 5.09
CA TYR A 96 2.14 -12.13 5.10
C TYR A 96 3.07 -13.30 4.80
N GLY A 97 3.33 -14.14 5.81
CA GLY A 97 4.00 -15.42 5.62
C GLY A 97 3.05 -16.38 4.90
N ASP A 98 3.50 -16.89 3.75
CA ASP A 98 2.72 -17.81 2.93
C ASP A 98 3.04 -19.25 3.34
N MET A 99 2.06 -19.87 4.03
CA MET A 99 2.09 -21.26 4.45
C MET A 99 1.12 -22.07 3.60
N GLU A 100 1.66 -22.74 2.61
CA GLU A 100 0.91 -23.57 1.71
C GLU A 100 0.21 -24.75 2.39
N ASN A 101 -0.70 -25.41 1.69
CA ASN A 101 -1.46 -26.53 2.26
C ASN A 101 -0.55 -27.69 2.69
N TYR A 102 -0.92 -28.31 3.81
CA TYR A 102 -0.24 -29.46 4.41
C TYR A 102 -1.25 -30.40 5.07
N SER A 103 -0.82 -31.61 5.49
CA SER A 103 -1.69 -32.59 6.15
C SER A 103 -2.32 -32.02 7.42
N SER A 104 -3.65 -31.91 7.44
CA SER A 104 -4.41 -31.38 8.58
C SER A 104 -4.50 -32.36 9.77
N THR A 105 -4.17 -33.64 9.57
CA THR A 105 -4.27 -34.70 10.59
C THR A 105 -2.93 -35.05 11.22
N ASP A 106 -1.80 -34.56 10.68
CA ASP A 106 -0.48 -34.79 11.26
C ASP A 106 -0.23 -33.81 12.43
N THR A 107 -0.30 -34.33 13.63
CA THR A 107 -0.14 -33.53 14.87
C THR A 107 1.29 -33.01 15.08
N ALA A 108 2.32 -33.75 14.67
CA ALA A 108 3.71 -33.30 14.75
C ALA A 108 3.97 -32.14 13.79
N CYS A 109 3.47 -32.26 12.57
CA CYS A 109 3.52 -31.21 11.56
C CYS A 109 2.74 -29.96 12.01
N ARG A 110 1.53 -30.12 12.54
CA ARG A 110 0.74 -29.03 13.13
C ARG A 110 1.54 -28.25 14.18
N THR A 111 2.15 -28.97 15.14
CA THR A 111 2.96 -28.38 16.19
C THR A 111 4.15 -27.60 15.62
N ALA A 112 4.84 -28.17 14.64
CA ALA A 112 5.95 -27.51 13.96
C ALA A 112 5.52 -26.24 13.23
N VAL A 113 4.37 -26.25 12.54
CA VAL A 113 3.83 -25.06 11.87
C VAL A 113 3.44 -23.98 12.88
N LEU A 114 2.78 -24.33 13.99
CA LEU A 114 2.44 -23.36 15.03
C LEU A 114 3.69 -22.74 15.66
N THR A 115 4.75 -23.52 15.85
CA THR A 115 6.05 -23.04 16.35
C THR A 115 6.69 -22.06 15.36
N TYR A 116 6.71 -22.41 14.07
CA TYR A 116 7.22 -21.55 13.00
C TYR A 116 6.45 -20.22 12.93
N VAL A 117 5.11 -20.26 12.88
CA VAL A 117 4.25 -19.08 12.81
C VAL A 117 4.39 -18.21 14.07
N SER A 118 4.53 -18.82 15.24
CA SER A 118 4.76 -18.09 16.48
C SER A 118 6.11 -17.33 16.45
N SER A 119 7.17 -17.97 15.94
CA SER A 119 8.50 -17.34 15.83
C SER A 119 8.52 -16.24 14.76
N TRP A 120 7.86 -16.46 13.62
CA TRP A 120 7.59 -15.46 12.60
C TRP A 120 6.92 -14.23 13.20
N THR A 121 5.83 -14.42 13.93
CA THR A 121 5.06 -13.34 14.55
C THR A 121 5.89 -12.55 15.57
N LYS A 122 6.60 -13.25 16.47
CA LYS A 122 7.44 -12.61 17.48
C LYS A 122 8.53 -11.74 16.87
N GLU A 123 9.18 -12.23 15.81
CA GLU A 123 10.27 -11.51 15.18
C GLU A 123 9.75 -10.29 14.39
N LEU A 124 8.65 -10.41 13.66
CA LEU A 124 8.02 -9.25 13.01
C LEU A 124 7.65 -8.17 14.03
N HIS A 125 7.02 -8.56 15.15
CA HIS A 125 6.68 -7.61 16.22
C HIS A 125 7.92 -6.96 16.82
N ARG A 126 9.00 -7.73 17.05
CA ARG A 126 10.27 -7.19 17.55
C ARG A 126 10.85 -6.11 16.65
N GLN A 127 10.63 -6.22 15.35
CA GLN A 127 11.08 -5.24 14.35
C GLN A 127 10.03 -4.16 14.02
N GLY A 128 8.89 -4.15 14.72
CA GLY A 128 7.83 -3.14 14.58
C GLY A 128 6.91 -3.36 13.37
N TYR A 129 6.87 -4.57 12.80
CA TYR A 129 5.97 -4.96 11.72
C TYR A 129 4.80 -5.78 12.25
N LEU A 130 3.67 -5.77 11.53
CA LEU A 130 2.54 -6.63 11.81
C LEU A 130 2.71 -7.98 11.11
N ALA A 131 2.34 -9.05 11.80
CA ALA A 131 2.42 -10.40 11.29
C ALA A 131 1.10 -10.82 10.65
N GLY A 132 1.10 -11.02 9.34
CA GLY A 132 0.05 -11.71 8.61
C GLY A 132 0.44 -13.16 8.31
N VAL A 133 -0.55 -14.01 8.13
CA VAL A 133 -0.35 -15.38 7.62
C VAL A 133 -1.40 -15.66 6.54
N TYR A 134 -0.92 -16.08 5.36
CA TYR A 134 -1.74 -16.71 4.34
C TYR A 134 -1.68 -18.22 4.53
N ALA A 135 -2.84 -18.89 4.53
CA ALA A 135 -2.89 -20.35 4.67
C ALA A 135 -4.20 -20.92 4.16
N ASN A 136 -4.17 -22.22 3.79
CA ASN A 136 -5.38 -22.95 3.45
C ASN A 136 -6.32 -23.04 4.65
N LEU A 137 -7.65 -22.88 4.39
CA LEU A 137 -8.66 -22.86 5.44
C LEU A 137 -8.68 -24.14 6.29
N SER A 138 -8.57 -25.32 5.65
CA SER A 138 -8.71 -26.62 6.34
C SER A 138 -7.44 -27.11 7.07
N SER A 139 -6.32 -26.47 6.85
CA SER A 139 -5.04 -26.81 7.50
C SER A 139 -4.48 -25.63 8.31
N GLY A 140 -3.59 -24.83 7.76
CA GLY A 140 -2.87 -23.78 8.48
C GLY A 140 -3.78 -22.77 9.18
N ALA A 141 -4.78 -22.24 8.47
CA ALA A 141 -5.68 -21.25 9.05
C ALA A 141 -6.51 -21.81 10.21
N LYS A 142 -7.03 -23.02 10.07
CA LYS A 142 -7.76 -23.69 11.17
C LYS A 142 -6.84 -23.95 12.38
N HIS A 143 -5.64 -24.46 12.15
CA HIS A 143 -4.69 -24.74 13.24
C HIS A 143 -4.27 -23.49 14.00
N ILE A 144 -4.01 -22.37 13.29
CA ILE A 144 -3.73 -21.08 13.89
C ILE A 144 -4.95 -20.58 14.68
N SER A 145 -6.17 -20.79 14.12
CA SER A 145 -7.40 -20.43 14.82
C SER A 145 -7.61 -21.29 16.08
N ASP A 146 -7.38 -22.59 16.04
CA ASP A 146 -7.47 -23.45 17.24
C ASP A 146 -6.54 -23.00 18.35
N ALA A 147 -5.35 -22.48 18.00
CA ALA A 147 -4.37 -21.93 18.92
C ALA A 147 -4.61 -20.46 19.31
N TYR A 148 -5.73 -19.84 18.91
CA TYR A 148 -5.99 -18.40 19.05
C TYR A 148 -5.82 -17.86 20.48
N ALA A 149 -6.26 -18.59 21.48
CA ALA A 149 -6.16 -18.23 22.90
C ALA A 149 -4.94 -18.86 23.60
N SER A 150 -4.06 -19.52 22.85
CA SER A 150 -2.88 -20.19 23.44
C SER A 150 -1.88 -19.16 23.95
N THR A 151 -1.33 -19.40 25.13
CA THR A 151 -0.20 -18.64 25.68
C THR A 151 1.16 -19.16 25.20
N ALA A 152 1.18 -20.39 24.61
CA ALA A 152 2.41 -21.00 24.11
C ALA A 152 2.84 -20.44 22.73
N TYR A 153 1.88 -19.94 21.94
CA TYR A 153 2.12 -19.45 20.59
C TYR A 153 1.73 -17.97 20.45
N ALA A 154 2.61 -17.17 19.87
CA ALA A 154 2.26 -15.81 19.50
C ALA A 154 1.24 -15.85 18.34
N ARG A 155 0.18 -15.07 18.48
CA ARG A 155 -0.90 -14.98 17.50
C ARG A 155 -0.56 -13.94 16.42
N PRO A 156 -0.67 -14.29 15.12
CA PRO A 156 -0.52 -13.30 14.06
C PRO A 156 -1.63 -12.24 14.11
N ASP A 157 -1.32 -11.03 13.63
CA ASP A 157 -2.25 -9.89 13.64
C ASP A 157 -3.35 -10.03 12.59
N ALA A 158 -3.09 -10.74 11.50
CA ALA A 158 -4.05 -10.92 10.43
C ALA A 158 -4.01 -12.34 9.85
N LEU A 159 -5.18 -12.80 9.41
CA LEU A 159 -5.34 -14.11 8.78
C LEU A 159 -5.93 -13.95 7.38
N TRP A 160 -5.21 -14.44 6.37
CA TRP A 160 -5.63 -14.50 4.98
C TRP A 160 -5.82 -15.95 4.57
N ILE A 161 -7.06 -16.38 4.38
CA ILE A 161 -7.36 -17.77 4.04
C ILE A 161 -7.40 -18.00 2.53
N ALA A 162 -6.96 -19.19 2.11
CA ALA A 162 -7.21 -19.74 0.79
C ALA A 162 -8.40 -20.70 0.84
N ARG A 163 -9.48 -20.35 0.13
CA ARG A 163 -10.62 -21.22 -0.14
C ARG A 163 -11.34 -20.78 -1.40
N TRP A 164 -11.20 -21.55 -2.45
CA TRP A 164 -11.76 -21.27 -3.78
C TRP A 164 -13.19 -21.79 -3.89
N ASP A 165 -14.12 -21.06 -3.28
CA ASP A 165 -15.56 -21.38 -3.26
C ASP A 165 -16.41 -20.30 -3.95
N ASN A 166 -15.75 -19.36 -4.67
CA ASN A 166 -16.36 -18.20 -5.33
C ASN A 166 -17.12 -17.25 -4.38
N SER A 167 -17.04 -17.43 -3.07
CA SER A 167 -17.64 -16.54 -2.07
C SER A 167 -16.61 -15.57 -1.50
N SER A 168 -16.83 -14.30 -1.67
CA SER A 168 -15.97 -13.25 -1.10
C SER A 168 -16.24 -12.92 0.38
N ALA A 169 -17.09 -13.69 1.06
CA ALA A 169 -17.46 -13.46 2.46
C ALA A 169 -16.24 -13.62 3.39
N LEU A 170 -16.05 -12.66 4.28
CA LEU A 170 -15.00 -12.67 5.31
C LEU A 170 -15.48 -13.27 6.64
N THR A 171 -16.69 -13.78 6.69
CA THR A 171 -17.35 -14.42 7.83
C THR A 171 -17.91 -15.78 7.44
N GLY A 172 -18.35 -16.59 8.43
CA GLY A 172 -18.93 -17.91 8.19
C GLY A 172 -17.90 -18.96 7.75
N TRP A 173 -16.63 -18.78 8.12
CA TRP A 173 -15.56 -19.72 7.77
C TRP A 173 -15.59 -20.95 8.68
N SER A 174 -15.72 -22.14 8.09
CA SER A 174 -15.74 -23.39 8.86
C SER A 174 -14.50 -23.53 9.75
N GLY A 175 -14.71 -23.72 11.05
CA GLY A 175 -13.64 -23.89 12.03
C GLY A 175 -12.93 -22.62 12.47
N ILE A 176 -13.37 -21.44 11.99
CA ILE A 176 -12.82 -20.14 12.41
C ILE A 176 -13.95 -19.22 12.86
N PRO A 177 -14.17 -19.07 14.19
CA PRO A 177 -15.21 -18.20 14.73
C PRO A 177 -15.11 -16.75 14.20
N ASP A 178 -16.26 -16.14 13.91
CA ASP A 178 -16.30 -14.81 13.30
C ASP A 178 -15.75 -13.69 14.19
N LEU A 179 -15.73 -13.89 15.50
CA LEU A 179 -15.11 -12.94 16.44
C LEU A 179 -13.57 -12.93 16.42
N ARG A 180 -12.93 -13.95 15.82
CA ARG A 180 -11.46 -13.98 15.70
C ARG A 180 -11.02 -13.20 14.48
N TRP A 181 -10.02 -12.36 14.63
CA TRP A 181 -9.54 -11.45 13.58
C TRP A 181 -10.65 -10.58 12.94
N SER A 182 -11.69 -10.22 13.70
CA SER A 182 -12.89 -9.54 13.17
C SER A 182 -12.67 -8.05 12.88
N ASN A 183 -11.67 -7.41 13.49
CA ASN A 183 -11.45 -5.97 13.40
C ASN A 183 -10.44 -5.64 12.31
N HIS A 184 -10.87 -5.66 11.05
CA HIS A 184 -10.01 -5.37 9.89
C HIS A 184 -8.72 -6.23 9.87
N GLN A 185 -8.87 -7.54 10.09
CA GLN A 185 -7.75 -8.47 10.18
C GLN A 185 -7.95 -9.74 9.31
N ARG A 186 -8.90 -9.72 8.36
CA ARG A 186 -9.25 -10.87 7.54
C ARG A 186 -9.02 -10.63 6.06
N GLY A 187 -8.44 -11.63 5.39
CA GLY A 187 -8.37 -11.76 3.93
C GLY A 187 -8.90 -13.12 3.48
N LYS A 188 -9.43 -13.19 2.28
CA LYS A 188 -9.83 -14.45 1.64
C LYS A 188 -9.49 -14.43 0.15
N GLN A 189 -8.71 -15.42 -0.29
CA GLN A 189 -8.59 -15.79 -1.70
C GLN A 189 -9.74 -16.75 -2.02
N TYR A 190 -10.71 -16.24 -2.78
CA TYR A 190 -11.96 -16.98 -3.02
C TYR A 190 -12.05 -17.62 -4.41
N ARG A 191 -11.18 -17.20 -5.33
CA ARG A 191 -11.06 -17.75 -6.67
C ARG A 191 -9.62 -17.64 -7.15
N GLY A 192 -8.98 -18.75 -7.48
CA GLY A 192 -7.62 -18.82 -7.99
C GLY A 192 -7.55 -19.01 -9.50
N ASP A 193 -6.41 -18.76 -10.08
CA ASP A 193 -5.98 -19.11 -11.43
C ASP A 193 -7.02 -18.86 -12.52
N HIS A 194 -7.37 -17.60 -12.75
CA HIS A 194 -8.29 -17.22 -13.82
C HIS A 194 -7.91 -15.91 -14.48
N ASP A 195 -8.30 -15.79 -15.75
CA ASP A 195 -8.06 -14.57 -16.52
C ASP A 195 -9.18 -13.56 -16.36
N GLU A 196 -8.81 -12.31 -16.17
CA GLU A 196 -9.71 -11.17 -16.22
C GLU A 196 -9.15 -10.08 -17.14
N THR A 197 -10.06 -9.31 -17.77
CA THR A 197 -9.69 -8.24 -18.69
C THR A 197 -10.35 -6.93 -18.27
N TYR A 198 -9.55 -5.93 -17.97
CA TYR A 198 -10.02 -4.58 -17.65
C TYR A 198 -9.25 -3.54 -18.45
N GLY A 199 -9.98 -2.60 -19.06
CA GLY A 199 -9.39 -1.57 -19.88
C GLY A 199 -8.55 -2.10 -21.06
N GLY A 200 -8.92 -3.25 -21.60
CA GLY A 200 -8.21 -3.93 -22.69
C GLY A 200 -6.95 -4.69 -22.26
N VAL A 201 -6.63 -4.75 -20.97
CA VAL A 201 -5.47 -5.49 -20.44
C VAL A 201 -5.93 -6.76 -19.75
N ARG A 202 -5.51 -7.93 -20.28
CA ARG A 202 -5.78 -9.25 -19.70
C ARG A 202 -4.65 -9.61 -18.72
N ILE A 203 -5.02 -10.08 -17.54
CA ILE A 203 -4.10 -10.57 -16.51
C ILE A 203 -4.69 -11.84 -15.89
N ASN A 204 -3.84 -12.86 -15.69
CA ASN A 204 -4.18 -14.01 -14.87
C ASN A 204 -4.07 -13.60 -13.40
N VAL A 205 -5.12 -13.86 -12.61
CA VAL A 205 -5.23 -13.37 -11.23
C VAL A 205 -5.84 -14.41 -10.30
N ASP A 206 -5.52 -14.27 -9.03
CA ASP A 206 -6.28 -14.83 -7.92
C ASP A 206 -7.14 -13.72 -7.30
N SER A 207 -8.46 -13.88 -7.31
CA SER A 207 -9.36 -12.90 -6.74
C SER A 207 -9.45 -13.01 -5.23
N ASN A 208 -9.30 -11.86 -4.57
CA ASN A 208 -9.30 -11.75 -3.12
C ASN A 208 -10.29 -10.70 -2.61
N ARG A 209 -10.92 -10.99 -1.48
CA ARG A 209 -11.51 -10.00 -0.59
C ARG A 209 -10.55 -9.76 0.56
N PHE A 210 -10.18 -8.50 0.79
CA PHE A 210 -9.16 -8.17 1.77
C PHE A 210 -9.60 -7.00 2.66
N ASP A 211 -9.74 -7.28 3.96
CA ASP A 211 -10.03 -6.31 5.00
C ASP A 211 -9.06 -6.56 6.16
N ALA A 212 -7.78 -6.27 5.89
CA ALA A 212 -6.67 -6.53 6.81
C ALA A 212 -5.56 -5.49 6.59
N PRO A 213 -4.60 -5.36 7.53
CA PRO A 213 -3.47 -4.47 7.39
C PRO A 213 -2.65 -4.75 6.13
N VAL A 214 -2.11 -3.70 5.53
CA VAL A 214 -1.29 -3.72 4.31
C VAL A 214 0.03 -3.01 4.53
N ALA A 215 0.89 -2.93 3.51
CA ALA A 215 2.12 -2.16 3.61
C ALA A 215 1.85 -0.65 3.67
N THR A 216 2.64 0.04 4.48
CA THR A 216 2.82 1.50 4.45
C THR A 216 4.14 1.79 3.75
N ALA A 217 4.09 2.45 2.59
CA ALA A 217 5.28 2.81 1.82
C ALA A 217 5.66 4.28 2.04
N GLY A 218 6.97 4.56 2.07
CA GLY A 218 7.51 5.90 2.17
C GLY A 218 9.03 5.91 2.38
N TYR A 219 9.58 7.10 2.50
CA TYR A 219 11.01 7.33 2.68
C TYR A 219 11.28 8.03 4.01
N ALA A 220 12.18 7.48 4.82
CA ALA A 220 12.54 8.01 6.13
C ALA A 220 13.61 9.12 5.99
N TYR A 221 13.34 10.30 6.56
CA TYR A 221 14.25 11.43 6.64
C TYR A 221 14.18 12.09 8.00
N GLN A 222 15.26 12.73 8.41
CA GLN A 222 15.33 13.43 9.69
C GLN A 222 14.96 14.93 9.55
N ILE A 223 14.36 15.45 10.59
CA ILE A 223 14.12 16.88 10.75
C ILE A 223 15.43 17.56 11.18
N THR A 224 15.80 18.61 10.46
CA THR A 224 17.05 19.37 10.67
C THR A 224 16.83 20.72 11.32
N SER A 225 15.57 21.11 11.60
CA SER A 225 15.31 22.36 12.34
C SER A 225 15.83 22.26 13.78
N SER A 226 16.28 23.40 14.34
CA SER A 226 16.67 23.50 15.75
C SER A 226 15.48 23.65 16.71
N ALA A 227 14.28 23.89 16.18
CA ALA A 227 13.02 23.98 16.90
C ALA A 227 11.98 23.02 16.29
N ASP A 228 10.88 22.83 16.99
CA ASP A 228 9.78 21.98 16.51
C ASP A 228 9.29 22.41 15.13
N LEU A 229 9.23 21.45 14.20
CA LEU A 229 8.72 21.64 12.85
C LEU A 229 7.20 21.44 12.81
N ASN A 230 6.49 22.43 12.31
CA ASN A 230 5.03 22.37 12.18
C ASN A 230 4.59 21.40 11.10
N GLY A 231 3.82 20.38 11.48
CA GLY A 231 3.04 19.52 10.60
C GLY A 231 1.66 20.12 10.33
N ARG A 232 1.36 20.34 9.06
CA ARG A 232 0.20 21.10 8.62
C ARG A 232 -0.78 20.24 7.82
N ARG A 233 -2.06 20.66 7.79
CA ARG A 233 -3.10 19.98 7.01
C ARG A 233 -2.91 20.09 5.49
N GLY A 234 -2.08 20.98 5.02
CA GLY A 234 -1.77 21.19 3.60
C GLY A 234 -0.41 21.86 3.39
N PRO A 235 0.11 21.92 2.15
CA PRO A 235 1.44 22.38 1.85
C PRO A 235 1.56 23.93 1.82
N LYS A 236 1.07 24.61 2.85
CA LYS A 236 1.11 26.07 2.98
C LYS A 236 1.26 26.49 4.43
N THR A 237 2.01 27.57 4.64
CA THR A 237 2.18 28.18 5.96
C THR A 237 0.89 28.73 6.57
N SER A 238 -0.10 29.03 5.74
CA SER A 238 -1.46 29.48 6.15
C SER A 238 -2.42 28.33 6.51
N THR A 239 -2.06 27.08 6.25
CA THR A 239 -2.92 25.95 6.64
C THR A 239 -2.74 25.61 8.12
N PRO A 240 -3.82 25.10 8.79
CA PRO A 240 -3.76 24.77 10.21
C PRO A 240 -2.57 23.85 10.55
N ILE A 241 -1.91 24.15 11.67
CA ILE A 241 -0.96 23.25 12.31
C ILE A 241 -1.78 22.13 12.98
N VAL A 242 -1.44 20.88 12.73
CA VAL A 242 -2.12 19.70 13.27
C VAL A 242 -1.30 19.07 14.39
N ARG A 243 0.04 19.10 14.23
CA ARG A 243 1.00 18.62 15.23
C ARG A 243 2.37 19.25 14.99
N THR A 244 3.32 18.97 15.88
CA THR A 244 4.73 19.32 15.71
C THR A 244 5.61 18.08 15.71
N TYR A 245 6.81 18.20 15.14
CA TYR A 245 7.84 17.18 15.12
C TYR A 245 9.13 17.79 15.65
N GLY A 246 9.68 17.20 16.72
CA GLY A 246 10.89 17.71 17.36
C GLY A 246 12.15 17.60 16.47
N PRO A 247 13.20 18.37 16.78
CA PRO A 247 14.50 18.27 16.13
C PRO A 247 15.05 16.83 16.13
N GLY A 248 15.66 16.40 15.03
CA GLY A 248 16.21 15.04 14.88
C GLY A 248 15.17 13.92 14.73
N THR A 249 13.86 14.22 14.84
CA THR A 249 12.81 13.21 14.63
C THR A 249 12.86 12.68 13.20
N THR A 250 12.79 11.37 13.05
CA THR A 250 12.62 10.74 11.74
C THR A 250 11.15 10.81 11.32
N VAL A 251 10.90 11.43 10.19
CA VAL A 251 9.59 11.48 9.52
C VAL A 251 9.60 10.64 8.26
N THR A 252 8.45 10.11 7.91
CA THR A 252 8.31 9.30 6.72
C THR A 252 7.58 10.06 5.64
N VAL A 253 8.32 10.39 4.58
CA VAL A 253 7.82 11.12 3.41
C VAL A 253 7.23 10.14 2.40
N VAL A 254 6.00 10.39 1.99
CA VAL A 254 5.28 9.61 0.95
C VAL A 254 5.53 10.21 -0.43
N CYS A 255 5.47 11.54 -0.53
CA CYS A 255 5.64 12.26 -1.80
C CYS A 255 5.96 13.74 -1.54
N GLN A 256 6.45 14.42 -2.57
CA GLN A 256 6.70 15.85 -2.55
C GLN A 256 5.74 16.63 -3.45
N THR A 257 5.36 17.84 -3.00
CA THR A 257 4.51 18.75 -3.76
C THR A 257 5.01 20.20 -3.61
N LYS A 258 4.55 21.11 -4.46
CA LYS A 258 4.78 22.53 -4.27
C LYS A 258 3.76 23.16 -3.31
N GLY A 259 4.21 24.15 -2.56
CA GLY A 259 3.40 24.94 -1.64
C GLY A 259 3.93 26.36 -1.45
N SER A 260 3.66 26.97 -0.29
CA SER A 260 4.25 28.28 0.04
C SER A 260 5.75 28.17 0.29
N THR A 261 6.48 29.20 -0.11
CA THR A 261 7.94 29.26 0.09
C THR A 261 8.27 29.35 1.58
N VAL A 262 9.23 28.52 2.02
CA VAL A 262 9.86 28.57 3.34
C VAL A 262 11.38 28.50 3.12
N GLY A 263 12.11 29.49 3.62
CA GLY A 263 13.54 29.60 3.33
C GLY A 263 13.78 29.64 1.82
N THR A 264 14.55 28.70 1.29
CA THR A 264 14.98 28.64 -0.11
C THR A 264 14.08 27.75 -0.98
N THR A 265 13.06 27.07 -0.44
CA THR A 265 12.26 26.12 -1.18
C THR A 265 10.76 26.36 -1.10
N SER A 266 10.06 25.98 -2.15
CA SER A 266 8.60 25.81 -2.17
C SER A 266 8.18 24.34 -2.12
N VAL A 267 9.12 23.42 -1.91
CA VAL A 267 8.83 21.98 -1.81
C VAL A 267 8.30 21.65 -0.41
N TRP A 268 7.29 20.82 -0.37
CA TRP A 268 6.66 20.31 0.84
C TRP A 268 6.59 18.80 0.78
N ASN A 269 6.87 18.15 1.89
CA ASN A 269 6.79 16.72 2.07
C ASN A 269 5.43 16.34 2.64
N LYS A 270 4.71 15.45 1.97
CA LYS A 270 3.55 14.76 2.55
C LYS A 270 4.04 13.55 3.32
N LEU A 271 3.65 13.47 4.59
CA LEU A 271 4.02 12.40 5.49
C LEU A 271 2.98 11.26 5.50
N THR A 272 3.36 10.10 6.02
CA THR A 272 2.47 8.93 6.13
C THR A 272 1.28 9.15 7.04
N ASP A 273 1.38 10.06 8.01
CA ASP A 273 0.26 10.47 8.88
C ASP A 273 -0.70 11.48 8.21
N GLY A 274 -0.48 11.79 6.93
CA GLY A 274 -1.30 12.70 6.13
C GLY A 274 -0.92 14.18 6.25
N ASN A 275 -0.03 14.56 7.15
CA ASN A 275 0.39 15.93 7.35
C ASN A 275 1.44 16.36 6.31
N TYR A 276 1.63 17.68 6.21
CA TYR A 276 2.63 18.29 5.35
C TYR A 276 3.64 19.06 6.18
N VAL A 277 4.94 18.88 5.88
CA VAL A 277 6.04 19.65 6.41
C VAL A 277 6.82 20.30 5.27
N THR A 278 7.38 21.49 5.50
CA THR A 278 8.28 22.09 4.51
C THR A 278 9.53 21.25 4.35
N ASP A 279 9.98 21.08 3.11
CA ASP A 279 11.21 20.35 2.79
C ASP A 279 12.47 21.06 3.31
N TYR A 280 12.38 22.38 3.53
CA TYR A 280 13.50 23.20 4.00
C TYR A 280 14.17 22.66 5.28
N TYR A 281 13.39 22.05 6.15
CA TYR A 281 13.85 21.50 7.42
C TYR A 281 13.84 19.96 7.48
N VAL A 282 13.93 19.29 6.33
CA VAL A 282 14.02 17.84 6.24
C VAL A 282 15.25 17.47 5.41
N ASN A 283 16.08 16.53 5.87
CA ASN A 283 17.33 16.15 5.22
C ASN A 283 17.11 15.28 3.95
N THR A 284 16.16 15.67 3.12
CA THR A 284 15.99 15.07 1.80
C THR A 284 17.21 15.37 0.90
N PRO A 285 17.43 14.64 -0.20
CA PRO A 285 18.58 14.86 -1.09
C PRO A 285 18.70 16.29 -1.65
N SER A 286 17.61 17.05 -1.74
CA SER A 286 17.60 18.44 -2.16
C SER A 286 16.50 19.21 -1.44
N ASN A 287 16.87 20.30 -0.75
CA ASN A 287 15.92 21.21 -0.11
C ASN A 287 15.65 22.49 -0.93
N THR A 288 15.98 22.50 -2.21
CA THR A 288 15.65 23.58 -3.15
C THR A 288 14.74 23.14 -4.29
N THR A 289 14.85 21.86 -4.67
CA THR A 289 14.07 21.22 -5.73
C THR A 289 13.48 19.89 -5.24
N TYR A 290 12.68 19.25 -6.08
CA TYR A 290 12.22 17.89 -5.79
C TYR A 290 13.39 16.92 -5.66
N SER A 291 13.35 16.08 -4.64
CA SER A 291 14.40 15.11 -4.31
C SER A 291 14.12 13.75 -4.95
N ALA A 292 14.97 13.27 -5.85
CA ALA A 292 14.92 11.87 -6.24
C ALA A 292 15.38 10.97 -5.04
N PRO A 293 14.76 9.81 -4.78
CA PRO A 293 13.72 9.14 -5.57
C PRO A 293 12.28 9.48 -5.15
N LEU A 294 12.05 10.52 -4.35
CA LEU A 294 10.72 10.87 -3.87
C LEU A 294 9.77 11.20 -5.02
N PRO A 295 8.60 10.56 -5.10
CA PRO A 295 7.63 10.87 -6.13
C PRO A 295 6.95 12.21 -5.86
N ARG A 296 6.35 12.78 -6.89
CA ARG A 296 5.46 13.94 -6.76
C ARG A 296 4.09 13.50 -6.28
N CYS A 297 3.47 14.27 -5.38
CA CYS A 297 2.11 14.02 -4.94
C CYS A 297 1.12 14.25 -6.07
N THR A 298 0.20 13.32 -6.26
CA THR A 298 -0.94 13.46 -7.15
C THR A 298 -2.22 13.07 -6.42
N TYR A 299 -3.33 13.66 -6.84
CA TYR A 299 -4.63 13.50 -6.21
C TYR A 299 -5.60 12.92 -7.24
N PRO A 300 -6.07 11.67 -7.10
CA PRO A 300 -6.94 11.04 -8.07
C PRO A 300 -8.39 11.48 -7.88
N PHE A 301 -9.01 11.99 -8.96
CA PHE A 301 -10.43 12.30 -9.01
C PHE A 301 -11.07 11.73 -10.26
N GLN A 302 -12.30 11.24 -10.11
CA GLN A 302 -13.04 10.61 -11.21
C GLN A 302 -13.54 11.65 -12.21
N VAL A 303 -13.45 11.34 -13.50
CA VAL A 303 -14.07 12.11 -14.59
C VAL A 303 -15.59 11.92 -14.55
N THR A 304 -16.35 13.02 -14.49
CA THR A 304 -17.81 13.02 -14.35
C THR A 304 -18.58 13.22 -15.65
N THR A 305 -17.89 13.43 -16.77
CA THR A 305 -18.46 13.50 -18.13
C THR A 305 -18.07 12.26 -18.94
N THR A 306 -18.72 12.03 -20.08
CA THR A 306 -18.40 10.88 -20.95
C THR A 306 -16.98 10.94 -21.52
N THR A 307 -16.49 12.14 -21.84
CA THR A 307 -15.13 12.37 -22.34
C THR A 307 -14.66 13.75 -21.91
N LEU A 308 -13.48 13.81 -21.28
CA LEU A 308 -12.87 15.05 -20.81
C LEU A 308 -11.62 15.37 -21.62
N ASN A 309 -11.61 16.53 -22.27
CA ASN A 309 -10.45 17.00 -23.04
C ASN A 309 -9.28 17.40 -22.12
N LYS A 310 -8.10 16.84 -22.39
CA LYS A 310 -6.83 17.32 -21.84
C LYS A 310 -6.28 18.42 -22.74
N ARG A 311 -5.83 19.54 -22.15
CA ARG A 311 -5.36 20.73 -22.89
C ARG A 311 -3.92 21.09 -22.53
N THR A 312 -3.27 21.82 -23.40
CA THR A 312 -1.89 22.28 -23.20
C THR A 312 -1.76 23.40 -22.16
N GLY A 313 -2.88 24.02 -21.76
CA GLY A 313 -2.94 25.08 -20.77
C GLY A 313 -4.31 25.17 -20.06
N PRO A 314 -4.42 26.05 -19.05
CA PRO A 314 -5.61 26.14 -18.20
C PRO A 314 -6.70 27.02 -18.84
N GLY A 315 -7.31 26.56 -19.91
CA GLY A 315 -8.37 27.27 -20.58
C GLY A 315 -8.91 26.56 -21.82
N SER A 316 -10.17 26.85 -22.17
CA SER A 316 -10.86 26.25 -23.28
C SER A 316 -10.28 26.62 -24.66
N SER A 317 -9.53 27.72 -24.73
CA SER A 317 -8.83 28.16 -25.96
C SER A 317 -7.51 27.42 -26.20
N TYR A 318 -6.95 26.74 -25.20
CA TYR A 318 -5.73 25.96 -25.39
C TYR A 318 -5.99 24.68 -26.21
N ALA A 319 -5.00 24.28 -27.00
CA ALA A 319 -5.11 23.11 -27.86
C ALA A 319 -5.41 21.83 -27.06
N ILE A 320 -6.26 20.97 -27.60
CA ILE A 320 -6.54 19.64 -27.06
C ILE A 320 -5.33 18.76 -27.37
N SER A 321 -4.82 18.07 -26.35
CA SER A 321 -3.65 17.19 -26.44
C SER A 321 -3.95 15.76 -25.98
N GLY A 322 -5.21 15.37 -25.95
CA GLY A 322 -5.71 14.06 -25.58
C GLY A 322 -7.01 14.14 -24.80
N THR A 323 -7.52 13.00 -24.37
CA THR A 323 -8.78 12.89 -23.62
C THR A 323 -8.64 11.93 -22.44
N LEU A 324 -9.58 12.03 -21.49
CA LEU A 324 -9.86 11.05 -20.46
C LEU A 324 -11.30 10.55 -20.62
N PRO A 325 -11.55 9.24 -20.65
CA PRO A 325 -12.91 8.72 -20.71
C PRO A 325 -13.67 8.94 -19.39
N GLY A 326 -14.98 8.94 -19.45
CA GLY A 326 -15.85 9.02 -18.28
C GLY A 326 -15.55 7.90 -17.28
N GLY A 327 -15.58 8.23 -15.99
CA GLY A 327 -15.21 7.31 -14.90
C GLY A 327 -13.71 7.08 -14.70
N ALA A 328 -12.83 7.50 -15.64
CA ALA A 328 -11.39 7.44 -15.45
C ALA A 328 -10.91 8.36 -14.32
N LEU A 329 -9.74 8.07 -13.76
CA LEU A 329 -9.10 8.95 -12.77
C LEU A 329 -8.20 9.98 -13.47
N GLY A 330 -8.48 11.26 -13.25
CA GLY A 330 -7.55 12.34 -13.50
C GLY A 330 -6.59 12.48 -12.31
N TRP A 331 -5.29 12.30 -12.53
CA TRP A 331 -4.26 12.42 -11.51
C TRP A 331 -3.79 13.87 -11.41
N VAL A 332 -4.41 14.61 -10.47
CA VAL A 332 -4.18 16.06 -10.33
C VAL A 332 -2.91 16.31 -9.51
N SER A 333 -1.99 17.10 -10.07
CA SER A 333 -0.77 17.54 -9.37
C SER A 333 -0.99 18.85 -8.62
N CYS A 334 -1.71 19.80 -9.23
CA CYS A 334 -2.01 21.09 -8.63
C CYS A 334 -3.18 21.76 -9.37
N GLN A 335 -3.75 22.78 -8.74
CA GLN A 335 -4.86 23.59 -9.30
C GLN A 335 -4.42 25.01 -9.60
N ARG A 336 -4.95 25.60 -10.66
CA ARG A 336 -4.77 27.03 -10.97
C ARG A 336 -6.01 27.63 -11.63
N SER A 337 -6.09 28.96 -11.64
CA SER A 337 -7.14 29.69 -12.35
C SER A 337 -6.91 29.69 -13.85
N GLY A 338 -7.99 29.65 -14.59
CA GLY A 338 -8.01 29.69 -16.06
C GLY A 338 -9.35 30.19 -16.60
N SER A 339 -9.69 29.85 -17.83
CA SER A 339 -10.98 30.25 -18.42
C SER A 339 -12.14 29.54 -17.70
N ARG A 340 -13.29 30.23 -17.59
CA ARG A 340 -14.47 29.69 -16.94
C ARG A 340 -15.08 28.53 -17.74
N VAL A 341 -15.42 27.46 -17.03
CA VAL A 341 -16.17 26.30 -17.54
C VAL A 341 -17.25 25.96 -16.51
N GLY A 342 -18.50 26.01 -16.92
CA GLY A 342 -19.62 25.82 -16.01
C GLY A 342 -19.56 26.82 -14.82
N THR A 343 -19.50 26.29 -13.61
CA THR A 343 -19.51 27.08 -12.36
C THR A 343 -18.12 27.50 -11.89
N THR A 344 -17.02 26.99 -12.48
CA THR A 344 -15.66 27.22 -11.98
C THR A 344 -14.71 27.80 -13.02
N SER A 345 -13.71 28.54 -12.57
CA SER A 345 -12.50 28.89 -13.32
C SER A 345 -11.27 28.08 -12.89
N VAL A 346 -11.45 27.06 -12.04
CA VAL A 346 -10.35 26.20 -11.61
C VAL A 346 -10.02 25.17 -12.68
N TRP A 347 -8.74 25.01 -12.95
CA TRP A 347 -8.18 24.02 -13.86
C TRP A 347 -7.19 23.15 -13.12
N ASP A 348 -7.32 21.85 -13.31
CA ASP A 348 -6.46 20.84 -12.72
C ASP A 348 -5.31 20.53 -13.66
N LYS A 349 -4.08 20.69 -13.18
CA LYS A 349 -2.89 20.21 -13.87
C LYS A 349 -2.68 18.74 -13.51
N LEU A 350 -2.68 17.90 -14.52
CA LEU A 350 -2.45 16.46 -14.36
C LEU A 350 -0.96 16.14 -14.21
N ASP A 351 -0.65 14.91 -13.82
CA ASP A 351 0.72 14.37 -13.69
C ASP A 351 1.49 14.37 -15.02
N ASP A 352 0.79 14.23 -16.16
CA ASP A 352 1.35 14.33 -17.50
C ASP A 352 1.60 15.79 -17.98
N GLY A 353 1.37 16.78 -17.10
CA GLY A 353 1.55 18.20 -17.36
C GLY A 353 0.41 18.87 -18.12
N LYS A 354 -0.62 18.13 -18.53
CA LYS A 354 -1.80 18.66 -19.23
C LYS A 354 -2.82 19.21 -18.23
N TYR A 355 -3.79 19.97 -18.76
CA TYR A 355 -4.81 20.61 -17.96
C TYR A 355 -6.19 20.11 -18.34
N VAL A 356 -7.03 19.92 -17.32
CA VAL A 356 -8.46 19.64 -17.46
C VAL A 356 -9.27 20.63 -16.63
N SER A 357 -10.50 20.87 -17.02
CA SER A 357 -11.38 21.72 -16.21
C SER A 357 -11.83 20.96 -14.96
N ASP A 358 -11.67 21.57 -13.79
CA ASP A 358 -12.14 21.05 -12.50
C ASP A 358 -13.66 20.76 -12.48
N TYR A 359 -14.42 21.47 -13.32
CA TYR A 359 -15.86 21.26 -13.48
C TYR A 359 -16.24 19.80 -13.75
N TYR A 360 -15.39 19.07 -14.49
CA TYR A 360 -15.60 17.69 -14.92
C TYR A 360 -14.83 16.64 -14.14
N LEU A 361 -14.19 17.00 -13.02
CA LEU A 361 -13.60 16.04 -12.06
C LEU A 361 -14.40 16.03 -10.77
N ALA A 362 -14.50 14.89 -10.11
CA ALA A 362 -15.20 14.73 -8.81
C ALA A 362 -14.38 15.31 -7.64
N THR A 363 -13.87 16.53 -7.79
CA THR A 363 -13.14 17.27 -6.76
C THR A 363 -14.08 17.76 -5.65
N PRO A 364 -13.58 18.03 -4.43
CA PRO A 364 -14.39 18.49 -3.30
C PRO A 364 -15.16 19.81 -3.53
N SER A 365 -14.64 20.70 -4.36
CA SER A 365 -15.31 21.98 -4.69
C SER A 365 -15.44 22.19 -6.19
N LYS A 366 -16.60 22.66 -6.63
CA LYS A 366 -16.88 23.02 -8.03
C LYS A 366 -16.88 24.55 -8.29
N THR A 367 -16.49 25.31 -7.31
CA THR A 367 -16.48 26.79 -7.41
C THR A 367 -15.15 27.39 -7.00
N THR A 368 -14.40 26.70 -6.14
CA THR A 368 -13.12 27.16 -5.59
C THR A 368 -12.07 26.05 -5.64
N TYR A 369 -10.84 26.36 -5.25
CA TYR A 369 -9.79 25.38 -5.10
C TYR A 369 -10.15 24.31 -4.05
N SER A 370 -9.81 23.08 -4.33
CA SER A 370 -10.15 21.90 -3.52
C SER A 370 -8.97 21.45 -2.65
N PRO A 371 -8.93 21.75 -1.34
CA PRO A 371 -7.94 21.12 -0.47
C PRO A 371 -8.09 19.59 -0.46
N PRO A 372 -7.02 18.81 -0.38
CA PRO A 372 -5.62 19.22 -0.12
C PRO A 372 -4.79 19.50 -1.39
N ILE A 373 -5.41 19.67 -2.55
CA ILE A 373 -4.69 19.91 -3.81
C ILE A 373 -3.96 21.27 -3.72
N PRO A 374 -2.64 21.32 -3.96
CA PRO A 374 -1.91 22.57 -3.93
C PRO A 374 -2.27 23.46 -5.12
N ARG A 375 -2.04 24.77 -4.99
CA ARG A 375 -2.05 25.68 -6.14
C ARG A 375 -0.76 25.52 -6.93
N CYS A 376 -0.84 25.52 -8.27
CA CYS A 376 0.31 25.48 -9.15
C CYS A 376 1.23 26.72 -9.02
#